data_216d51436fc4814f6261409bc594ad7e
#
_entry.id   216d51436fc4814f6261409bc594ad7e
#
_cell.length_a   1.000
_cell.length_b   1.000
_cell.length_c   1.000
_cell.angle_alpha   90.00
_cell.angle_beta   90.00
_cell.angle_gamma   90.00
#
_symmetry.space_group_name_H-M   'P 1'
#
loop_
_entity.id
_entity.type
_entity.pdbx_description
1 polymer ?
#
loop_
_entity_poly.entity_id
_entity_poly.type
_entity_poly.pdbx_seq_one_letter_code
_entity_poly.pdbx_strand_id
1 'polypeptide(L)'
;MPRREARFTVNAPPEELWKFIRDFESLCTCIPGVERINVVDDRTAELTVREKIGVVPLIVTLRAQIDAEDPPHRLHAIAKAEHLTMAIDVALQATATGTELLCLFDVKGEGQLKAIVDRLFERRASERTAQFADCLQQRFRGEPGAVPRRAGRIERWLNRLWRWLRGR
;
A
#
# COMPACT_ATOMS: atom_id res chain seq x y z
N MET A 1 -20.12 0.13 -4.74
CA MET A 1 -18.71 -0.28 -4.79
C MET A 1 -17.95 0.45 -3.71
N PRO A 2 -17.22 -0.25 -2.85
CA PRO A 2 -16.44 0.43 -1.82
C PRO A 2 -15.31 1.24 -2.46
N ARG A 3 -15.35 2.52 -2.21
CA ARG A 3 -14.36 3.48 -2.62
C ARG A 3 -13.75 4.15 -1.40
N ARG A 4 -12.45 4.24 -1.34
CA ARG A 4 -11.74 4.88 -0.25
C ARG A 4 -10.73 5.89 -0.77
N GLU A 5 -10.62 6.97 -0.03
CA GLU A 5 -9.64 8.02 -0.24
C GLU A 5 -8.68 8.07 0.94
N ALA A 6 -7.40 8.14 0.65
CA ALA A 6 -6.35 8.40 1.61
C ALA A 6 -5.62 9.67 1.22
N ARG A 7 -5.51 10.62 2.15
CA ARG A 7 -4.78 11.87 1.94
C ARG A 7 -3.86 12.12 3.11
N PHE A 8 -2.59 12.29 2.84
CA PHE A 8 -1.60 12.60 3.87
C PHE A 8 -0.37 13.26 3.26
N THR A 9 0.45 13.89 4.12
CA THR A 9 1.65 14.60 3.71
C THR A 9 2.89 13.83 4.13
N VAL A 10 3.86 13.75 3.22
CA VAL A 10 5.18 13.14 3.44
C VAL A 10 6.25 14.22 3.33
N ASN A 11 7.23 14.20 4.23
CA ASN A 11 8.33 15.17 4.25
C ASN A 11 9.44 14.77 3.27
N ALA A 12 9.12 14.82 1.99
CA ALA A 12 10.04 14.56 0.89
C ALA A 12 9.54 15.27 -0.37
N PRO A 13 10.43 15.66 -1.30
CA PRO A 13 10.00 16.18 -2.58
C PRO A 13 9.29 15.10 -3.42
N PRO A 14 8.41 15.49 -4.36
CA PRO A 14 7.67 14.53 -5.17
C PRO A 14 8.54 13.52 -5.91
N GLU A 15 9.70 13.93 -6.39
CA GLU A 15 10.62 13.07 -7.13
C GLU A 15 11.18 11.93 -6.29
N GLU A 16 11.51 12.19 -5.03
CA GLU A 16 12.02 11.17 -4.09
C GLU A 16 10.90 10.21 -3.68
N LEU A 17 9.72 10.75 -3.38
CA LEU A 17 8.56 9.93 -3.05
C LEU A 17 8.14 9.08 -4.24
N TRP A 18 8.18 9.63 -5.45
CA TRP A 18 7.90 8.90 -6.69
C TRP A 18 8.81 7.68 -6.86
N LYS A 19 10.11 7.86 -6.68
CA LYS A 19 11.07 6.75 -6.78
C LYS A 19 10.74 5.62 -5.81
N PHE A 20 10.29 5.95 -4.61
CA PHE A 20 9.91 4.97 -3.61
C PHE A 20 8.62 4.22 -3.99
N ILE A 21 7.57 4.93 -4.35
CA ILE A 21 6.29 4.29 -4.71
C ILE A 21 6.35 3.54 -6.04
N ARG A 22 7.26 3.96 -6.93
CA ARG A 22 7.43 3.34 -8.24
C ARG A 22 8.27 2.06 -8.19
N ASP A 23 9.04 1.87 -7.13
CA ASP A 23 9.75 0.64 -6.86
C ASP A 23 8.85 -0.31 -6.05
N PHE A 24 8.40 -1.38 -6.70
CA PHE A 24 7.48 -2.35 -6.09
C PHE A 24 8.01 -2.95 -4.79
N GLU A 25 9.28 -3.29 -4.73
CA GLU A 25 9.88 -3.88 -3.52
C GLU A 25 9.88 -2.89 -2.37
N SER A 26 10.27 -1.65 -2.61
CA SER A 26 10.24 -0.58 -1.61
C SER A 26 8.82 -0.27 -1.15
N LEU A 27 7.90 -0.11 -2.09
CA LEU A 27 6.50 0.18 -1.80
C LEU A 27 5.86 -0.92 -0.93
N CYS A 28 6.12 -2.18 -1.24
CA CYS A 28 5.55 -3.30 -0.51
C CYS A 28 6.03 -3.40 0.93
N THR A 29 7.16 -2.80 1.28
CA THR A 29 7.58 -2.71 2.69
C THR A 29 6.63 -1.87 3.54
N CYS A 30 5.84 -1.00 2.91
CA CYS A 30 4.87 -0.15 3.57
C CYS A 30 3.42 -0.61 3.41
N ILE A 31 3.14 -1.58 2.55
CA ILE A 31 1.78 -2.11 2.39
C ILE A 31 1.52 -3.19 3.44
N PRO A 32 0.55 -2.97 4.34
CA PRO A 32 0.22 -3.97 5.36
C PRO A 32 -0.30 -5.27 4.75
N GLY A 33 0.11 -6.40 5.31
CA GLY A 33 -0.39 -7.71 4.93
C GLY A 33 0.32 -8.37 3.74
N VAL A 34 1.21 -7.68 3.06
CA VAL A 34 2.02 -8.28 1.98
C VAL A 34 3.05 -9.25 2.58
N GLU A 35 2.94 -10.53 2.24
CA GLU A 35 3.88 -11.57 2.67
C GLU A 35 4.98 -11.84 1.64
N ARG A 36 4.64 -11.71 0.37
CA ARG A 36 5.54 -12.03 -0.73
C ARG A 36 5.29 -11.09 -1.89
N ILE A 37 6.35 -10.73 -2.55
CA ILE A 37 6.33 -9.99 -3.80
C ILE A 37 7.17 -10.71 -4.85
N ASN A 38 6.65 -10.78 -6.07
CA ASN A 38 7.37 -11.23 -7.26
C ASN A 38 7.26 -10.15 -8.34
N VAL A 39 8.34 -9.45 -8.61
CA VAL A 39 8.40 -8.45 -9.67
C VAL A 39 8.53 -9.14 -11.02
N VAL A 40 7.51 -9.01 -11.87
CA VAL A 40 7.46 -9.61 -13.20
C VAL A 40 8.21 -8.75 -14.20
N ASP A 41 7.95 -7.46 -14.20
CA ASP A 41 8.64 -6.45 -15.01
C ASP A 41 8.56 -5.08 -14.30
N ASP A 42 8.98 -4.01 -14.96
CA ASP A 42 8.99 -2.67 -14.37
C ASP A 42 7.60 -2.08 -14.09
N ARG A 43 6.54 -2.66 -14.64
CA ARG A 43 5.15 -2.23 -14.50
C ARG A 43 4.24 -3.26 -13.84
N THR A 44 4.71 -4.49 -13.64
CA THR A 44 3.89 -5.60 -13.20
C THR A 44 4.55 -6.33 -12.04
N ALA A 45 3.79 -6.55 -10.98
CA ALA A 45 4.21 -7.36 -9.83
C ALA A 45 3.07 -8.25 -9.33
N GLU A 46 3.43 -9.38 -8.77
CA GLU A 46 2.51 -10.28 -8.07
C GLU A 46 2.73 -10.15 -6.57
N LEU A 47 1.67 -9.88 -5.85
CA LEU A 47 1.66 -9.64 -4.41
C LEU A 47 0.84 -10.71 -3.73
N THR A 48 1.42 -11.41 -2.78
CA THR A 48 0.66 -12.31 -1.90
C THR A 48 0.33 -11.56 -0.62
N VAL A 49 -0.96 -11.37 -0.39
CA VAL A 49 -1.50 -10.64 0.76
C VAL A 49 -2.24 -11.60 1.67
N ARG A 50 -1.93 -11.55 2.94
CA ARG A 50 -2.65 -12.30 3.97
C ARG A 50 -3.53 -11.36 4.79
N GLU A 51 -4.80 -11.70 4.88
CA GLU A 51 -5.78 -11.06 5.75
C GLU A 51 -6.44 -12.09 6.68
N LYS A 52 -6.96 -11.62 7.81
CA LYS A 52 -7.75 -12.45 8.72
C LYS A 52 -9.20 -12.02 8.72
N ILE A 53 -10.08 -12.96 8.47
CA ILE A 53 -11.52 -12.78 8.58
C ILE A 53 -11.98 -13.57 9.80
N GLY A 54 -12.12 -12.89 10.93
CA GLY A 54 -12.36 -13.58 12.20
C GLY A 54 -11.16 -14.45 12.56
N VAL A 55 -11.35 -15.77 12.60
CA VAL A 55 -10.30 -16.77 12.87
C VAL A 55 -9.73 -17.40 11.60
N VAL A 56 -10.33 -17.12 10.43
CA VAL A 56 -9.95 -17.72 9.15
C VAL A 56 -8.95 -16.84 8.41
N PRO A 57 -7.74 -17.36 8.06
CA PRO A 57 -6.81 -16.63 7.21
C PRO A 57 -7.31 -16.62 5.76
N LEU A 58 -7.31 -15.45 5.14
CA LEU A 58 -7.51 -15.28 3.71
C LEU A 58 -6.18 -14.92 3.06
N ILE A 59 -5.73 -15.74 2.13
CA ILE A 59 -4.51 -15.50 1.35
C ILE A 59 -4.93 -15.23 -0.08
N VAL A 60 -4.54 -14.07 -0.60
CA VAL A 60 -4.87 -13.63 -1.95
C VAL A 60 -3.59 -13.25 -2.69
N THR A 61 -3.44 -13.75 -3.91
CA THR A 61 -2.38 -13.30 -4.81
C THR A 61 -2.98 -12.32 -5.81
N LEU A 62 -2.50 -11.08 -5.73
CA LEU A 62 -2.89 -9.99 -6.60
C LEU A 62 -1.82 -9.77 -7.67
N ARG A 63 -2.24 -9.67 -8.92
CA ARG A 63 -1.39 -9.20 -10.01
C ARG A 63 -1.65 -7.72 -10.22
N ALA A 64 -0.70 -6.90 -9.82
CA ALA A 64 -0.76 -5.45 -9.94
C ALA A 64 -0.03 -5.01 -11.21
N GLN A 65 -0.68 -4.15 -11.99
CA GLN A 65 -0.12 -3.60 -13.23
C GLN A 65 -0.34 -2.09 -13.28
N ILE A 66 0.73 -1.36 -13.50
CA ILE A 66 0.68 0.07 -13.76
C ILE A 66 0.31 0.24 -15.24
N ASP A 67 -0.85 0.81 -15.51
CA ASP A 67 -1.36 1.00 -16.87
C ASP A 67 -1.21 2.44 -17.37
N ALA A 68 -1.07 3.42 -16.47
CA ALA A 68 -0.80 4.80 -16.82
C ALA A 68 0.05 5.48 -15.75
N GLU A 69 0.99 6.31 -16.17
CA GLU A 69 1.79 7.13 -15.28
C GLU A 69 2.21 8.45 -15.93
N ASP A 70 2.27 9.49 -15.11
CA ASP A 70 2.80 10.82 -15.42
C ASP A 70 3.76 11.22 -14.30
N PRO A 71 5.04 10.80 -14.40
CA PRO A 71 6.03 11.06 -13.36
C PRO A 71 6.32 12.56 -13.18
N PRO A 72 6.51 13.05 -11.97
CA PRO A 72 6.32 12.38 -10.67
C PRO A 72 4.93 12.68 -10.06
N HIS A 73 3.90 12.91 -10.85
CA HIS A 73 2.62 13.48 -10.40
C HIS A 73 1.51 12.47 -10.24
N ARG A 74 1.37 11.54 -11.17
CA ARG A 74 0.23 10.62 -11.20
C ARG A 74 0.61 9.21 -11.61
N LEU A 75 -0.09 8.26 -11.03
CA LEU A 75 0.01 6.85 -11.35
C LEU A 75 -1.37 6.21 -11.25
N HIS A 76 -1.71 5.39 -12.23
CA HIS A 76 -2.88 4.52 -12.19
C HIS A 76 -2.43 3.07 -12.31
N ALA A 77 -2.96 2.23 -11.44
CA ALA A 77 -2.68 0.81 -11.45
C ALA A 77 -3.96 0.00 -11.23
N ILE A 78 -3.97 -1.20 -11.77
CA ILE A 78 -5.03 -2.17 -11.56
C ILE A 78 -4.43 -3.42 -10.94
N ALA A 79 -4.97 -3.86 -9.81
CA ALA A 79 -4.63 -5.11 -9.18
C ALA A 79 -5.79 -6.09 -9.31
N LYS A 80 -5.49 -7.29 -9.78
CA LYS A 80 -6.48 -8.35 -10.02
C LYS A 80 -6.10 -9.63 -9.30
N ALA A 81 -7.11 -10.25 -8.71
CA ALA A 81 -7.06 -11.62 -8.22
C ALA A 81 -8.30 -12.36 -8.72
N GLU A 82 -8.39 -13.65 -8.45
CA GLU A 82 -9.62 -14.40 -8.66
C GLU A 82 -10.74 -13.76 -7.82
N HIS A 83 -11.81 -13.33 -8.43
CA HIS A 83 -12.96 -12.68 -7.76
C HIS A 83 -12.70 -11.32 -7.09
N LEU A 84 -11.59 -10.65 -7.42
CA LEU A 84 -11.27 -9.34 -6.88
C LEU A 84 -10.57 -8.47 -7.92
N THR A 85 -11.04 -7.24 -8.07
CA THR A 85 -10.37 -6.21 -8.86
C THR A 85 -10.28 -4.92 -8.05
N MET A 86 -9.11 -4.30 -8.06
CA MET A 86 -8.85 -3.03 -7.39
C MET A 86 -8.23 -2.05 -8.37
N ALA A 87 -8.87 -0.89 -8.53
CA ALA A 87 -8.28 0.25 -9.22
C ALA A 87 -7.63 1.18 -8.20
N ILE A 88 -6.45 1.65 -8.50
CA ILE A 88 -5.65 2.49 -7.62
C ILE A 88 -5.20 3.72 -8.39
N ASP A 89 -5.59 4.89 -7.92
CA ASP A 89 -5.11 6.17 -8.41
C ASP A 89 -4.26 6.85 -7.36
N VAL A 90 -3.07 7.28 -7.75
CA VAL A 90 -2.15 8.00 -6.88
C VAL A 90 -1.80 9.34 -7.50
N ALA A 91 -1.92 10.40 -6.71
CA ALA A 91 -1.49 11.74 -7.11
C ALA A 91 -0.56 12.32 -6.07
N LEU A 92 0.53 12.93 -6.53
CA LEU A 92 1.52 13.64 -5.72
C LEU A 92 1.49 15.12 -6.06
N GLN A 93 1.37 15.95 -5.04
CA GLN A 93 1.41 17.39 -5.18
C GLN A 93 2.42 18.00 -4.23
N ALA A 94 3.34 18.80 -4.76
CA ALA A 94 4.31 19.52 -3.94
C ALA A 94 3.61 20.51 -3.01
N THR A 95 4.05 20.56 -1.75
CA THR A 95 3.63 21.52 -0.73
C THR A 95 4.82 22.31 -0.22
N ALA A 96 4.58 23.28 0.64
CA ALA A 96 5.67 24.09 1.23
C ALA A 96 6.66 23.24 2.06
N THR A 97 6.20 22.12 2.63
CA THR A 97 6.98 21.27 3.54
C THR A 97 7.27 19.86 3.02
N GLY A 98 6.80 19.52 1.84
CA GLY A 98 6.99 18.18 1.29
C GLY A 98 6.06 17.86 0.13
N THR A 99 5.39 16.72 0.21
CA THR A 99 4.45 16.25 -0.81
C THR A 99 3.15 15.78 -0.16
N GLU A 100 2.04 16.26 -0.68
CA GLU A 100 0.72 15.69 -0.39
C GLU A 100 0.50 14.49 -1.31
N LEU A 101 0.21 13.36 -0.73
CA LEU A 101 -0.15 12.13 -1.41
C LEU A 101 -1.64 11.90 -1.30
N LEU A 102 -2.30 11.75 -2.44
CA LEU A 102 -3.69 11.37 -2.54
C LEU A 102 -3.78 9.99 -3.20
N CYS A 103 -4.36 9.03 -2.49
CA CYS A 103 -4.63 7.71 -3.01
C CYS A 103 -6.13 7.47 -3.06
N LEU A 104 -6.63 7.02 -4.19
CA LEU A 104 -8.00 6.57 -4.37
C LEU A 104 -7.99 5.08 -4.66
N PHE A 105 -8.78 4.35 -3.90
CA PHE A 105 -8.94 2.91 -4.05
C PHE A 105 -10.40 2.60 -4.39
N ASP A 106 -10.60 1.87 -5.47
CA ASP A 106 -11.91 1.36 -5.86
C ASP A 106 -11.84 -0.15 -5.96
N VAL A 107 -12.53 -0.85 -5.06
CA VAL A 107 -12.42 -2.29 -4.90
C VAL A 107 -13.73 -2.96 -5.27
N LYS A 108 -13.64 -3.96 -6.15
CA LYS A 108 -14.77 -4.76 -6.60
C LYS A 108 -14.50 -6.23 -6.31
N GLY A 109 -15.31 -6.79 -5.41
CA GLY A 109 -15.39 -8.24 -5.20
C GLY A 109 -16.45 -8.85 -6.11
N GLU A 110 -16.26 -10.11 -6.48
CA GLU A 110 -17.20 -10.88 -7.31
C GLU A 110 -17.58 -12.19 -6.63
N GLY A 111 -18.79 -12.67 -6.95
CA GLY A 111 -19.28 -13.95 -6.43
C GLY A 111 -19.39 -13.97 -4.91
N GLN A 112 -18.96 -15.05 -4.30
CA GLN A 112 -19.01 -15.25 -2.85
C GLN A 112 -18.11 -14.31 -2.05
N LEU A 113 -17.04 -13.81 -2.67
CA LEU A 113 -16.12 -12.88 -2.03
C LEU A 113 -16.64 -11.45 -1.93
N LYS A 114 -17.70 -11.09 -2.66
CA LYS A 114 -18.23 -9.73 -2.66
C LYS A 114 -18.55 -9.22 -1.25
N ALA A 115 -19.34 -9.97 -0.49
CA ALA A 115 -19.73 -9.57 0.86
C ALA A 115 -18.55 -9.51 1.83
N ILE A 116 -17.58 -10.41 1.67
CA ILE A 116 -16.36 -10.48 2.47
C ILE A 116 -15.47 -9.27 2.18
N VAL A 117 -15.25 -8.95 0.90
CA VAL A 117 -14.47 -7.80 0.46
C VAL A 117 -15.08 -6.50 0.96
N ASP A 118 -16.40 -6.33 0.80
CA ASP A 118 -17.11 -5.14 1.27
C ASP A 118 -16.92 -4.93 2.78
N ARG A 119 -17.07 -5.99 3.58
CA ARG A 119 -16.88 -5.92 5.04
C ARG A 119 -15.45 -5.61 5.45
N LEU A 120 -14.46 -6.26 4.83
CA LEU A 120 -13.05 -6.01 5.12
C LEU A 120 -12.67 -4.59 4.75
N PHE A 121 -13.13 -4.12 3.60
CA PHE A 121 -12.83 -2.79 3.13
C PHE A 121 -13.44 -1.71 4.02
N GLU A 122 -14.67 -1.89 4.49
CA GLU A 122 -15.30 -0.97 5.43
C GLU A 122 -14.62 -0.94 6.79
N ARG A 123 -14.28 -2.10 7.35
CA ARG A 123 -13.74 -2.18 8.71
C ARG A 123 -12.26 -1.83 8.80
N ARG A 124 -11.47 -2.14 7.77
CA ARG A 124 -10.02 -2.12 7.85
C ARG A 124 -9.34 -1.09 6.97
N ALA A 125 -10.04 -0.50 6.01
CA ALA A 125 -9.44 0.44 5.07
C ALA A 125 -8.80 1.64 5.77
N SER A 126 -9.47 2.23 6.75
CA SER A 126 -8.94 3.38 7.51
C SER A 126 -7.69 3.02 8.30
N GLU A 127 -7.68 1.87 8.96
CA GLU A 127 -6.54 1.38 9.73
C GLU A 127 -5.35 1.05 8.83
N ARG A 128 -5.59 0.37 7.72
CA ARG A 128 -4.57 0.02 6.72
C ARG A 128 -3.97 1.25 6.06
N THR A 129 -4.80 2.22 5.74
CA THR A 129 -4.36 3.51 5.20
C THR A 129 -3.50 4.26 6.20
N ALA A 130 -3.89 4.32 7.47
CA ALA A 130 -3.09 4.95 8.52
C ALA A 130 -1.73 4.27 8.70
N GLN A 131 -1.68 2.95 8.67
CA GLN A 131 -0.43 2.19 8.75
C GLN A 131 0.48 2.46 7.55
N PHE A 132 -0.07 2.52 6.36
CA PHE A 132 0.68 2.87 5.15
C PHE A 132 1.22 4.29 5.22
N ALA A 133 0.40 5.26 5.60
CA ALA A 133 0.82 6.65 5.78
C ALA A 133 1.93 6.78 6.82
N ASP A 134 1.79 6.14 7.97
CA ASP A 134 2.81 6.14 9.02
C ASP A 134 4.13 5.55 8.55
N CYS A 135 4.08 4.46 7.80
CA CYS A 135 5.29 3.85 7.24
C CYS A 135 6.02 4.78 6.28
N LEU A 136 5.30 5.40 5.35
CA LEU A 136 5.88 6.39 4.43
C LEU A 136 6.43 7.60 5.18
N GLN A 137 5.69 8.15 6.11
CA GLN A 137 6.13 9.30 6.90
C GLN A 137 7.39 8.98 7.70
N GLN A 138 7.50 7.79 8.28
CA GLN A 138 8.70 7.38 9.00
C GLN A 138 9.90 7.15 8.09
N ARG A 139 9.69 6.67 6.87
CA ARG A 139 10.75 6.48 5.87
C ARG A 139 11.41 7.80 5.48
N PHE A 140 10.65 8.88 5.41
CA PHE A 140 11.10 10.19 4.95
C PHE A 140 11.31 11.21 6.08
N ARG A 141 11.31 10.79 7.33
CA ARG A 141 11.60 11.66 8.49
C ARG A 141 13.07 11.90 8.74
N GLY A 142 13.98 11.26 8.02
CA GLY A 142 15.41 11.45 8.17
C GLY A 142 15.90 12.76 7.56
N GLU A 143 17.04 13.30 8.05
CA GLU A 143 17.74 14.37 7.35
C GLU A 143 18.18 13.90 5.96
N PRO A 144 18.20 14.81 4.94
CA PRO A 144 18.72 14.47 3.63
C PRO A 144 20.18 13.98 3.76
N GLY A 145 20.43 12.71 3.40
CA GLY A 145 21.74 12.06 3.52
C GLY A 145 21.96 11.19 4.75
N ALA A 146 21.01 11.13 5.68
CA ALA A 146 21.05 10.14 6.76
C ALA A 146 20.72 8.76 6.20
N VAL A 147 21.72 7.89 6.14
CA VAL A 147 21.48 6.46 5.93
C VAL A 147 20.51 5.99 7.01
N PRO A 148 19.40 5.33 6.67
CA PRO A 148 18.45 4.89 7.68
C PRO A 148 19.14 3.84 8.57
N ARG A 149 19.65 4.29 9.71
CA ARG A 149 20.26 3.43 10.74
C ARG A 149 19.24 2.60 11.52
N ARG A 150 18.03 2.38 11.00
CA ARG A 150 16.95 1.74 11.78
C ARG A 150 16.24 0.63 11.01
N ALA A 151 16.99 -0.36 10.58
CA ALA A 151 16.42 -1.68 10.30
C ALA A 151 15.58 -2.21 11.49
N GLY A 152 15.95 -1.88 12.73
CA GLY A 152 15.25 -2.33 13.93
C GLY A 152 13.86 -1.73 14.16
N ARG A 153 13.47 -0.61 13.52
CA ARG A 153 12.12 -0.05 13.65
C ARG A 153 11.15 -0.64 12.64
N ILE A 154 11.64 -0.97 11.46
CA ILE A 154 10.85 -1.66 10.44
C ILE A 154 10.55 -3.08 10.92
N GLU A 155 11.53 -3.77 11.50
CA GLU A 155 11.33 -5.08 12.13
C GLU A 155 10.34 -5.02 13.29
N ARG A 156 10.39 -3.98 14.14
CA ARG A 156 9.42 -3.82 15.23
C ARG A 156 8.01 -3.52 14.72
N TRP A 157 7.90 -2.77 13.64
CA TRP A 157 6.61 -2.46 13.04
C TRP A 157 6.04 -3.69 12.31
N LEU A 158 6.85 -4.38 11.52
CA LEU A 158 6.52 -5.66 10.91
C LEU A 158 6.17 -6.69 11.99
N ASN A 159 6.95 -6.77 13.09
CA ASN A 159 6.66 -7.66 14.21
C ASN A 159 5.40 -7.26 14.99
N ARG A 160 5.06 -5.97 15.07
CA ARG A 160 3.77 -5.52 15.59
C ARG A 160 2.63 -5.92 14.67
N LEU A 161 2.81 -5.76 13.37
CA LEU A 161 1.86 -6.18 12.36
C LEU A 161 1.69 -7.70 12.39
N TRP A 162 2.80 -8.44 12.47
CA TRP A 162 2.82 -9.91 12.58
C TRP A 162 2.17 -10.40 13.88
N ARG A 163 2.42 -9.73 15.00
CA ARG A 163 1.74 -10.04 16.27
C ARG A 163 0.25 -9.73 16.21
N TRP A 164 -0.12 -8.65 15.56
CA TRP A 164 -1.51 -8.28 15.40
C TRP A 164 -2.25 -9.25 14.45
N LEU A 165 -1.57 -9.73 13.41
CA LEU A 165 -2.09 -10.74 12.49
C LEU A 165 -2.15 -12.15 13.10
N ARG A 166 -1.28 -12.46 14.09
CA ARG A 166 -1.23 -13.76 14.77
C ARG A 166 -1.98 -13.80 16.10
N GLY A 167 -2.27 -12.67 16.66
CA GLY A 167 -2.68 -12.55 18.05
C GLY A 167 -4.12 -12.13 18.28
N ARG A 168 -5.06 -12.75 17.54
CA ARG A 168 -6.47 -12.82 18.00
C ARG A 168 -7.26 -13.74 17.11
#